data_1d042e0589145a0513964d74e825cf38
#
_entry.id   1d042e0589145a0513964d74e825cf38
#
_cell.length_a   1.000
_cell.length_b   1.000
_cell.length_c   1.000
_cell.angle_alpha   90.00
_cell.angle_beta   90.00
_cell.angle_gamma   90.00
#
_symmetry.space_group_name_H-M   'P 1'
#
loop_
_entity.id
_entity.type
_entity.pdbx_description
1 polymer ?
#
loop_
_entity_poly.entity_id
_entity_poly.type
_entity_poly.pdbx_seq_one_letter_code
_entity_poly.pdbx_strand_id
1 'polypeptide(L)'
;MKKKLCLLLIFAPLFALAHEGEDHGEAKTSVAKSVTYFSNEASSALYELLAKYQPIKPGETSVIKLYVSNFDSNLPVDSASIQVSVSGNPNIKLTVSKRDKGIYEVKGIFPEKKSYNLTININSVIGPDLMLISGIKVGKELPVVEATAAHKAAWYGSGWFIGILAFLAGMLIMFFVLKKGNRKVAATIFIFIFLIPSTIYNSAFAHDDEHGEGGTAGTISNTFSVLKEQQFLFGIETTKMVTGNFNQSTQALGTVVASPQGSAVIQSPQTGKLISIRVNPGQSVAAGQVVAVVEQTIDAGTQSSIIAQNSDWKAKRNEVEAQYEAARVQYDRLKSIEDIAAKKDITEAKARLQQAEKNRALYQNIPLQKVQAAKYFNLTSPISGVVGNYNYAVGSFINSGETLLEVTNLNKVFVEAQLFTNDVAQLSAVEKITANSNILNDSTSFALKLISTAQSVNGDNQSQKVIFEIVNPASRFKIGENININIYSKTASRQVVVPTSAVADVNGKPAVFVKDKAESYSISFISKGSSNDQFTTIIKGVEEGERVVTGNVYQMKSIYLNQ
;
A
#
# COMPACT_ATOMS: atom_id res chain seq x y z
N MET A 1 47.95 15.03 -63.29
CA MET A 1 47.75 15.99 -62.19
C MET A 1 46.34 15.84 -61.68
N LYS A 2 46.08 15.94 -60.34
CA LYS A 2 44.80 15.78 -59.69
C LYS A 2 44.37 14.32 -59.47
N LYS A 3 44.80 13.71 -58.31
CA LYS A 3 44.17 12.68 -57.53
C LYS A 3 45.12 12.18 -56.42
N LYS A 4 45.56 13.06 -55.52
CA LYS A 4 46.28 12.71 -54.28
C LYS A 4 45.92 13.74 -53.22
N LEU A 5 44.64 13.76 -52.81
CA LEU A 5 44.24 14.56 -51.64
C LEU A 5 42.88 14.03 -51.09
N CYS A 6 42.86 12.82 -50.62
CA CYS A 6 41.68 12.28 -49.90
C CYS A 6 42.03 11.07 -49.01
N LEU A 7 43.16 11.13 -48.31
CA LEU A 7 43.49 10.02 -47.37
C LEU A 7 44.28 10.54 -46.16
N LEU A 8 43.85 11.66 -45.59
CA LEU A 8 44.52 12.21 -44.41
C LEU A 8 43.53 12.83 -43.39
N LEU A 9 42.30 12.28 -43.28
CA LEU A 9 41.28 12.82 -42.38
C LEU A 9 40.48 11.75 -41.64
N ILE A 10 41.07 10.56 -41.34
CA ILE A 10 40.46 9.54 -40.50
C ILE A 10 41.49 9.03 -39.47
N PHE A 11 42.10 9.96 -38.73
CA PHE A 11 42.81 9.62 -37.49
C PHE A 11 42.81 10.85 -36.57
N ALA A 12 41.63 11.25 -36.13
CA ALA A 12 41.51 12.06 -34.93
C ALA A 12 41.07 11.11 -33.82
N PRO A 13 41.88 10.82 -32.80
CA PRO A 13 41.39 10.16 -31.63
C PRO A 13 40.45 11.12 -30.90
N LEU A 14 39.20 10.78 -30.79
CA LEU A 14 38.26 11.38 -29.84
C LEU A 14 38.79 11.13 -28.44
N PHE A 15 39.55 12.06 -27.89
CA PHE A 15 39.70 12.21 -26.46
C PHE A 15 38.37 12.78 -25.94
N ALA A 16 37.46 11.91 -25.56
CA ALA A 16 36.39 12.28 -24.69
C ALA A 16 37.04 12.55 -23.32
N LEU A 17 37.12 13.81 -22.94
CA LEU A 17 37.37 14.24 -21.58
C LEU A 17 36.21 13.70 -20.72
N ALA A 18 36.41 12.57 -20.07
CA ALA A 18 35.59 12.14 -18.95
C ALA A 18 35.97 13.01 -17.76
N HIS A 19 34.97 13.65 -17.24
CA HIS A 19 34.86 14.45 -16.03
C HIS A 19 35.58 13.79 -14.86
N GLU A 20 36.39 14.58 -14.15
CA GLU A 20 36.82 14.30 -12.80
C GLU A 20 35.59 14.07 -11.92
N GLY A 21 35.45 12.90 -11.36
CA GLY A 21 34.43 12.53 -10.42
C GLY A 21 34.87 11.29 -9.64
N GLU A 22 35.27 11.54 -8.41
CA GLU A 22 35.30 10.64 -7.28
C GLU A 22 36.18 9.38 -7.37
N ASP A 23 37.18 9.44 -6.54
CA ASP A 23 38.03 8.39 -6.00
C ASP A 23 37.19 7.15 -5.60
N HIS A 24 36.97 6.24 -6.56
CA HIS A 24 36.50 4.90 -6.25
C HIS A 24 37.65 4.15 -5.63
N GLY A 25 37.62 4.17 -4.30
CA GLY A 25 38.52 3.47 -3.45
C GLY A 25 38.90 2.11 -3.99
N GLU A 26 40.18 1.84 -4.01
CA GLU A 26 40.80 0.57 -4.27
C GLU A 26 39.91 -0.55 -3.67
N ALA A 27 39.60 -1.56 -4.47
CA ALA A 27 38.97 -2.78 -4.00
C ALA A 27 39.81 -3.27 -2.80
N LYS A 28 39.31 -3.00 -1.59
CA LYS A 28 39.91 -3.53 -0.37
C LYS A 28 39.87 -5.04 -0.51
N THR A 29 40.98 -5.64 -0.90
CA THR A 29 41.24 -7.04 -0.65
C THR A 29 40.77 -7.33 0.76
N SER A 30 39.85 -8.27 0.93
CA SER A 30 39.38 -8.73 2.22
C SER A 30 40.59 -9.21 3.00
N VAL A 31 41.15 -8.32 3.82
CA VAL A 31 42.18 -8.69 4.77
C VAL A 31 41.51 -9.66 5.73
N ALA A 32 41.93 -10.92 5.69
CA ALA A 32 41.50 -11.91 6.65
C ALA A 32 41.65 -11.28 8.04
N LYS A 33 40.52 -11.03 8.74
CA LYS A 33 40.50 -10.38 10.05
C LYS A 33 41.35 -11.21 11.00
N SER A 34 42.51 -10.71 11.39
CA SER A 34 43.34 -11.37 12.40
C SER A 34 42.49 -11.56 13.66
N VAL A 35 42.38 -12.80 14.13
CA VAL A 35 41.67 -13.12 15.37
C VAL A 35 42.42 -12.44 16.53
N THR A 36 41.82 -11.42 17.11
CA THR A 36 42.44 -10.60 18.17
C THR A 36 42.11 -11.08 19.58
N TYR A 37 41.21 -12.06 19.71
CA TYR A 37 40.74 -12.61 20.99
C TYR A 37 40.26 -14.05 20.83
N PHE A 38 40.24 -14.80 21.93
CA PHE A 38 39.50 -16.06 22.02
C PHE A 38 38.05 -15.77 22.40
N SER A 39 37.11 -16.57 21.87
CA SER A 39 35.71 -16.51 22.25
C SER A 39 35.17 -17.90 22.57
N ASN A 40 34.32 -17.97 23.58
CA ASN A 40 33.58 -19.17 23.97
C ASN A 40 32.15 -18.76 24.27
N GLU A 41 31.18 -19.53 23.79
CA GLU A 41 29.78 -19.25 23.95
C GLU A 41 29.05 -20.35 24.72
N ALA A 42 27.96 -19.98 25.37
CA ALA A 42 26.98 -20.90 25.95
C ALA A 42 25.58 -20.31 25.78
N SER A 43 24.60 -21.17 25.62
CA SER A 43 23.19 -20.75 25.51
C SER A 43 22.31 -21.66 26.34
N SER A 44 21.24 -21.08 26.86
CA SER A 44 20.14 -21.76 27.52
C SER A 44 18.80 -21.30 26.92
N ALA A 45 17.71 -21.72 27.47
CA ALA A 45 16.40 -21.20 27.08
C ALA A 45 16.19 -19.72 27.42
N LEU A 46 16.92 -19.18 28.41
CA LEU A 46 16.74 -17.81 28.91
C LEU A 46 17.86 -16.87 28.46
N TYR A 47 19.09 -17.37 28.41
CA TYR A 47 20.29 -16.53 28.20
C TYR A 47 21.18 -17.06 27.09
N GLU A 48 21.86 -16.13 26.45
CA GLU A 48 23.00 -16.36 25.57
C GLU A 48 24.22 -15.65 26.16
N LEU A 49 25.30 -16.39 26.38
CA LEU A 49 26.56 -15.93 26.95
C LEU A 49 27.67 -15.99 25.90
N LEU A 50 28.49 -14.95 25.86
CA LEU A 50 29.72 -14.94 25.08
C LEU A 50 30.86 -14.41 25.93
N ALA A 51 31.89 -15.25 26.15
CA ALA A 51 33.10 -14.85 26.82
C ALA A 51 34.20 -14.53 25.79
N LYS A 52 34.72 -13.31 25.83
CA LYS A 52 35.84 -12.86 25.00
C LYS A 52 37.05 -12.52 25.87
N TYR A 53 38.23 -13.02 25.50
CA TYR A 53 39.46 -12.78 26.26
C TYR A 53 40.70 -12.81 25.36
N GLN A 54 41.71 -12.05 25.75
CA GLN A 54 43.05 -12.12 25.13
C GLN A 54 43.82 -13.34 25.67
N PRO A 55 44.96 -13.73 25.05
CA PRO A 55 45.79 -14.81 25.56
C PRO A 55 46.09 -14.67 27.05
N ILE A 56 45.64 -15.65 27.84
CA ILE A 56 45.79 -15.68 29.29
C ILE A 56 47.10 -16.38 29.60
N LYS A 57 47.99 -15.70 30.36
CA LYS A 57 49.21 -16.30 30.87
C LYS A 57 48.97 -16.94 32.24
N PRO A 58 49.53 -18.15 32.50
CA PRO A 58 49.41 -18.79 33.81
C PRO A 58 50.01 -17.92 34.91
N GLY A 59 49.32 -17.76 36.04
CA GLY A 59 49.78 -17.00 37.19
C GLY A 59 49.59 -15.47 37.09
N GLU A 60 49.24 -14.92 35.94
CA GLU A 60 48.94 -13.50 35.76
C GLU A 60 47.44 -13.20 35.91
N THR A 61 47.13 -11.95 36.28
CA THR A 61 45.73 -11.48 36.32
C THR A 61 45.16 -11.43 34.92
N SER A 62 44.08 -12.14 34.69
CA SER A 62 43.34 -12.16 33.42
C SER A 62 42.01 -11.39 33.51
N VAL A 63 41.58 -10.88 32.36
CA VAL A 63 40.28 -10.20 32.20
C VAL A 63 39.50 -10.91 31.09
N ILE A 64 38.33 -11.42 31.44
CA ILE A 64 37.41 -12.04 30.51
C ILE A 64 36.18 -11.12 30.41
N LYS A 65 35.87 -10.63 29.23
CA LYS A 65 34.63 -9.90 28.96
C LYS A 65 33.49 -10.90 28.74
N LEU A 66 32.47 -10.82 29.55
CA LEU A 66 31.28 -11.66 29.46
C LEU A 66 30.09 -10.83 28.97
N TYR A 67 29.60 -11.18 27.79
CA TYR A 67 28.40 -10.59 27.22
C TYR A 67 27.20 -11.47 27.57
N VAL A 68 26.16 -10.85 28.10
CA VAL A 68 24.95 -11.53 28.58
C VAL A 68 23.73 -10.93 27.89
N SER A 69 23.05 -11.71 27.12
CA SER A 69 21.81 -11.31 26.47
C SER A 69 20.68 -12.31 26.71
N ASN A 70 19.45 -11.84 26.57
CA ASN A 70 18.31 -12.74 26.48
C ASN A 70 18.41 -13.60 25.22
N PHE A 71 18.11 -14.88 25.32
CA PHE A 71 18.28 -15.82 24.21
C PHE A 71 17.36 -15.50 23.04
N ASP A 72 16.06 -15.26 23.27
CA ASP A 72 15.08 -15.07 22.22
C ASP A 72 15.18 -13.66 21.60
N SER A 73 15.29 -12.61 22.43
CA SER A 73 15.27 -11.21 21.98
C SER A 73 16.62 -10.62 21.64
N ASN A 74 17.73 -11.29 22.01
CA ASN A 74 19.10 -10.77 21.88
C ASN A 74 19.36 -9.45 22.65
N LEU A 75 18.41 -8.98 23.45
CA LEU A 75 18.58 -7.76 24.24
C LEU A 75 19.60 -7.96 25.35
N PRO A 76 20.46 -6.96 25.63
CA PRO A 76 21.43 -7.04 26.71
C PRO A 76 20.73 -7.12 28.06
N VAL A 77 21.18 -8.03 28.93
CA VAL A 77 20.66 -8.18 30.30
C VAL A 77 21.39 -7.20 31.20
N ASP A 78 20.73 -6.08 31.50
CA ASP A 78 21.37 -4.96 32.21
C ASP A 78 21.51 -5.14 33.72
N SER A 79 20.51 -5.78 34.35
CA SER A 79 20.44 -5.92 35.80
C SER A 79 20.46 -7.39 36.20
N ALA A 80 21.63 -8.02 36.18
CA ALA A 80 21.80 -9.39 36.63
C ALA A 80 22.83 -9.48 37.79
N SER A 81 22.50 -10.30 38.76
CA SER A 81 23.48 -10.79 39.75
C SER A 81 24.20 -11.98 39.11
N ILE A 82 25.50 -11.83 38.84
CA ILE A 82 26.31 -12.86 38.18
C ILE A 82 27.38 -13.33 39.13
N GLN A 83 27.44 -14.63 39.37
CA GLN A 83 28.51 -15.29 40.11
C GLN A 83 29.22 -16.27 39.18
N VAL A 84 30.54 -16.15 39.09
CA VAL A 84 31.37 -17.00 38.23
C VAL A 84 32.33 -17.79 39.09
N SER A 85 32.38 -19.09 38.87
CA SER A 85 33.33 -20.00 39.53
C SER A 85 33.99 -20.91 38.50
N VAL A 86 35.17 -21.44 38.84
CA VAL A 86 35.88 -22.40 37.98
C VAL A 86 35.42 -23.80 38.36
N SER A 87 34.87 -24.54 37.39
CA SER A 87 34.38 -25.91 37.60
C SER A 87 35.54 -26.80 38.06
N GLY A 88 35.36 -27.50 39.20
CA GLY A 88 36.37 -28.42 39.75
C GLY A 88 37.56 -27.74 40.44
N ASN A 89 37.59 -26.40 40.58
CA ASN A 89 38.66 -25.67 41.27
C ASN A 89 38.10 -24.51 42.13
N PRO A 90 37.53 -24.79 43.29
CA PRO A 90 36.91 -23.75 44.14
C PRO A 90 37.93 -22.75 44.73
N ASN A 91 39.22 -23.06 44.70
CA ASN A 91 40.30 -22.18 45.18
C ASN A 91 40.59 -21.00 44.24
N ILE A 92 40.19 -21.08 42.99
CA ILE A 92 40.35 -19.97 42.03
C ILE A 92 39.22 -18.98 42.25
N LYS A 93 39.56 -17.84 42.86
CA LYS A 93 38.57 -16.78 43.11
C LYS A 93 38.46 -15.87 41.88
N LEU A 94 37.26 -15.73 41.37
CA LEU A 94 36.90 -14.82 40.28
C LEU A 94 36.06 -13.67 40.82
N THR A 95 36.31 -12.47 40.38
CA THR A 95 35.55 -11.28 40.70
C THR A 95 34.80 -10.81 39.46
N VAL A 96 33.53 -10.48 39.62
CA VAL A 96 32.66 -10.00 38.51
C VAL A 96 32.33 -8.54 38.77
N SER A 97 32.52 -7.70 37.77
CA SER A 97 32.09 -6.30 37.80
C SER A 97 31.33 -5.94 36.54
N LYS A 98 30.22 -5.20 36.67
CA LYS A 98 29.48 -4.67 35.55
C LYS A 98 30.24 -3.53 34.87
N ARG A 99 30.30 -3.50 33.54
CA ARG A 99 30.93 -2.44 32.75
C ARG A 99 29.95 -1.59 32.01
N ASP A 100 28.99 -2.25 31.34
CA ASP A 100 27.94 -1.60 30.54
C ASP A 100 26.72 -2.50 30.50
N LYS A 101 25.68 -2.08 29.78
CA LYS A 101 24.44 -2.89 29.57
C LYS A 101 24.80 -4.25 28.98
N GLY A 102 24.51 -5.30 29.72
CA GLY A 102 24.79 -6.68 29.32
C GLY A 102 26.28 -7.03 29.20
N ILE A 103 27.22 -6.18 29.67
CA ILE A 103 28.66 -6.41 29.60
C ILE A 103 29.26 -6.44 31.01
N TYR A 104 29.87 -7.55 31.33
CA TYR A 104 30.50 -7.82 32.61
C TYR A 104 31.98 -8.17 32.43
N GLU A 105 32.83 -7.78 33.36
CA GLU A 105 34.22 -8.20 33.43
C GLU A 105 34.41 -9.22 34.53
N VAL A 106 35.01 -10.35 34.16
CA VAL A 106 35.42 -11.40 35.09
C VAL A 106 36.93 -11.35 35.23
N LYS A 107 37.43 -11.07 36.42
CA LYS A 107 38.86 -11.00 36.73
C LYS A 107 39.30 -12.13 37.66
N GLY A 108 40.45 -12.71 37.40
CA GLY A 108 41.03 -13.74 38.22
C GLY A 108 42.38 -14.22 37.72
N ILE A 109 43.00 -15.10 38.50
CA ILE A 109 44.31 -15.68 38.20
C ILE A 109 44.14 -17.17 37.97
N PHE A 110 44.55 -17.66 36.80
CA PHE A 110 44.55 -19.07 36.44
C PHE A 110 45.99 -19.62 36.62
N PRO A 111 46.20 -20.55 37.56
CA PRO A 111 47.58 -20.94 37.94
C PRO A 111 48.28 -21.84 36.91
N GLU A 112 47.53 -22.64 36.14
CA GLU A 112 48.08 -23.69 35.29
C GLU A 112 47.79 -23.48 33.81
N LYS A 113 48.66 -23.94 32.92
CA LYS A 113 48.49 -23.98 31.49
C LYS A 113 47.57 -25.13 31.08
N LYS A 114 46.25 -24.88 31.12
CA LYS A 114 45.23 -25.86 30.71
C LYS A 114 43.94 -25.15 30.27
N SER A 115 42.96 -25.92 29.83
CA SER A 115 41.60 -25.39 29.58
C SER A 115 40.79 -25.45 30.86
N TYR A 116 40.09 -24.37 31.16
CA TYR A 116 39.19 -24.26 32.31
C TYR A 116 37.75 -24.13 31.85
N ASN A 117 36.81 -24.63 32.65
CA ASN A 117 35.38 -24.45 32.45
C ASN A 117 34.88 -23.48 33.53
N LEU A 118 34.03 -22.52 33.10
CA LEU A 118 33.44 -21.54 34.01
C LEU A 118 31.96 -21.90 34.23
N THR A 119 31.61 -22.07 35.49
CA THR A 119 30.20 -22.18 35.92
C THR A 119 29.68 -20.79 36.25
N ILE A 120 28.62 -20.35 35.59
CA ILE A 120 28.07 -19.02 35.71
C ILE A 120 26.65 -19.14 36.23
N ASN A 121 26.42 -18.62 37.43
CA ASN A 121 25.12 -18.51 38.04
C ASN A 121 24.58 -17.09 37.78
N ILE A 122 23.46 -17.00 37.10
CA ILE A 122 22.83 -15.74 36.71
C ILE A 122 21.46 -15.65 37.38
N ASN A 123 21.19 -14.50 37.96
CA ASN A 123 19.86 -14.17 38.46
C ASN A 123 19.48 -12.77 38.00
N SER A 124 18.41 -12.65 37.22
CA SER A 124 17.88 -11.39 36.72
C SER A 124 16.35 -11.39 36.70
N VAL A 125 15.76 -10.32 36.20
CA VAL A 125 14.30 -10.22 35.98
C VAL A 125 13.74 -11.27 35.01
N ILE A 126 14.59 -11.88 34.16
CA ILE A 126 14.21 -12.94 33.21
C ILE A 126 14.06 -14.28 33.93
N GLY A 127 14.81 -14.47 35.01
CA GLY A 127 14.81 -15.68 35.83
C GLY A 127 16.22 -16.13 36.21
N PRO A 128 16.35 -17.08 37.17
CA PRO A 128 17.62 -17.66 37.52
C PRO A 128 18.05 -18.73 36.51
N ASP A 129 19.36 -18.85 36.26
CA ASP A 129 19.94 -19.90 35.42
C ASP A 129 21.36 -20.25 35.81
N LEU A 130 21.79 -21.48 35.54
CA LEU A 130 23.13 -22.00 35.78
C LEU A 130 23.72 -22.49 34.46
N MET A 131 24.73 -21.79 33.97
CA MET A 131 25.32 -22.05 32.66
C MET A 131 26.77 -22.43 32.74
N LEU A 132 27.27 -23.22 31.80
CA LEU A 132 28.64 -23.66 31.70
C LEU A 132 29.27 -23.12 30.43
N ILE A 133 30.31 -22.30 30.56
CA ILE A 133 31.21 -21.93 29.44
C ILE A 133 32.42 -22.84 29.50
N SER A 134 32.59 -23.68 28.49
CA SER A 134 33.67 -24.66 28.42
C SER A 134 34.85 -24.14 27.63
N GLY A 135 36.04 -24.59 27.98
CA GLY A 135 37.24 -24.48 27.12
C GLY A 135 37.95 -23.13 27.16
N ILE A 136 37.90 -22.39 28.25
CA ILE A 136 38.74 -21.18 28.43
C ILE A 136 40.24 -21.59 28.37
N LYS A 137 40.93 -21.14 27.34
CA LYS A 137 42.30 -21.57 27.01
C LYS A 137 43.32 -20.69 27.74
N VAL A 138 44.10 -21.29 28.68
CA VAL A 138 45.21 -20.63 29.40
C VAL A 138 46.55 -21.09 28.86
N GLY A 139 47.44 -20.16 28.58
CA GLY A 139 48.77 -20.42 28.03
C GLY A 139 48.80 -20.81 26.55
N LYS A 140 47.72 -20.46 25.80
CA LYS A 140 47.70 -20.58 24.34
C LYS A 140 47.77 -19.19 23.69
N GLU A 141 48.55 -19.11 22.62
CA GLU A 141 48.64 -17.92 21.78
C GLU A 141 47.55 -17.97 20.70
N LEU A 142 47.18 -16.80 20.19
CA LEU A 142 46.25 -16.70 19.06
C LEU A 142 46.90 -17.29 17.81
N PRO A 143 46.14 -17.99 16.95
CA PRO A 143 46.68 -18.47 15.68
C PRO A 143 47.11 -17.26 14.84
N VAL A 144 48.35 -17.23 14.45
CA VAL A 144 48.86 -16.27 13.47
C VAL A 144 48.33 -16.72 12.11
N VAL A 145 47.43 -15.94 11.54
CA VAL A 145 47.05 -16.11 10.15
C VAL A 145 48.21 -15.61 9.32
N GLU A 146 49.08 -16.51 8.86
CA GLU A 146 50.10 -16.15 7.87
C GLU A 146 49.32 -15.62 6.64
N ALA A 147 49.51 -14.34 6.35
CA ALA A 147 49.06 -13.78 5.10
C ALA A 147 49.76 -14.60 4.01
N THR A 148 49.02 -15.43 3.32
CA THR A 148 49.50 -16.12 2.11
C THR A 148 50.09 -15.03 1.22
N ALA A 149 51.43 -15.03 1.10
CA ALA A 149 52.12 -14.07 0.26
C ALA A 149 51.50 -14.14 -1.13
N ALA A 150 50.87 -13.07 -1.55
CA ALA A 150 50.33 -12.98 -2.90
C ALA A 150 51.49 -13.24 -3.84
N HIS A 151 51.52 -14.40 -4.48
CA HIS A 151 52.45 -14.66 -5.57
C HIS A 151 52.28 -13.50 -6.56
N LYS A 152 53.31 -12.63 -6.63
CA LYS A 152 53.40 -11.59 -7.65
C LYS A 152 53.35 -12.33 -8.99
N ALA A 153 52.19 -12.35 -9.63
CA ALA A 153 52.07 -12.88 -10.96
C ALA A 153 53.12 -12.18 -11.82
N ALA A 154 54.00 -12.97 -12.43
CA ALA A 154 55.10 -12.43 -13.22
C ALA A 154 54.51 -11.57 -14.32
N TRP A 155 54.93 -10.31 -14.43
CA TRP A 155 54.41 -9.29 -15.36
C TRP A 155 54.37 -9.73 -16.81
N TYR A 156 55.17 -10.72 -17.20
CA TYR A 156 55.24 -11.31 -18.54
C TYR A 156 54.08 -12.29 -18.84
N GLY A 157 53.30 -12.69 -17.84
CA GLY A 157 52.09 -13.48 -18.04
C GLY A 157 50.80 -12.65 -18.22
N SER A 158 50.89 -11.33 -18.15
CA SER A 158 49.73 -10.46 -18.32
C SER A 158 49.28 -10.39 -19.80
N GLY A 159 48.01 -10.49 -20.08
CA GLY A 159 47.44 -10.52 -21.42
C GLY A 159 47.85 -9.33 -22.31
N TRP A 160 48.18 -8.16 -21.73
CA TRP A 160 48.65 -6.99 -22.45
C TRP A 160 50.08 -7.18 -22.98
N PHE A 161 50.98 -7.89 -22.25
CA PHE A 161 52.33 -8.19 -22.72
C PHE A 161 52.31 -9.19 -23.88
N ILE A 162 51.48 -10.21 -23.82
CA ILE A 162 51.28 -11.16 -24.93
C ILE A 162 50.69 -10.42 -26.16
N GLY A 163 49.77 -9.48 -25.94
CA GLY A 163 49.18 -8.65 -26.99
C GLY A 163 50.24 -7.75 -27.68
N ILE A 164 51.15 -7.13 -26.93
CA ILE A 164 52.25 -6.31 -27.50
C ILE A 164 53.21 -7.20 -28.29
N LEU A 165 53.56 -8.36 -27.79
CA LEU A 165 54.46 -9.28 -28.47
C LEU A 165 53.86 -9.82 -29.77
N ALA A 166 52.57 -10.13 -29.79
CA ALA A 166 51.84 -10.53 -31.00
C ALA A 166 51.73 -9.35 -32.03
N PHE A 167 51.55 -8.12 -31.55
CA PHE A 167 51.52 -6.92 -32.39
C PHE A 167 52.87 -6.65 -33.03
N LEU A 168 53.97 -6.76 -32.28
CA LEU A 168 55.33 -6.59 -32.83
C LEU A 168 55.68 -7.69 -33.84
N ALA A 169 55.29 -8.96 -33.57
CA ALA A 169 55.47 -10.06 -34.52
C ALA A 169 54.70 -9.83 -35.82
N GLY A 170 53.44 -9.35 -35.72
CA GLY A 170 52.59 -8.97 -36.86
C GLY A 170 53.21 -7.84 -37.71
N MET A 171 53.77 -6.83 -37.02
CA MET A 171 54.42 -5.68 -37.69
C MET A 171 55.71 -6.14 -38.41
N LEU A 172 56.45 -7.07 -37.83
CA LEU A 172 57.67 -7.63 -38.43
C LEU A 172 57.35 -8.48 -39.66
N ILE A 173 56.33 -9.28 -39.60
CA ILE A 173 55.82 -10.06 -40.76
C ILE A 173 55.38 -9.12 -41.87
N MET A 174 54.64 -8.06 -41.55
CA MET A 174 54.18 -7.03 -42.49
C MET A 174 55.36 -6.29 -43.17
N PHE A 175 56.41 -5.99 -42.43
CA PHE A 175 57.63 -5.37 -42.95
C PHE A 175 58.31 -6.26 -44.01
N PHE A 176 58.44 -7.54 -43.74
CA PHE A 176 59.02 -8.51 -44.68
C PHE A 176 58.18 -8.71 -45.94
N VAL A 177 56.84 -8.72 -45.82
CA VAL A 177 55.89 -8.85 -46.94
C VAL A 177 55.92 -7.61 -47.84
N LEU A 178 56.00 -6.40 -47.25
CA LEU A 178 56.08 -5.14 -47.99
C LEU A 178 57.42 -4.98 -48.71
N LYS A 179 58.50 -5.50 -48.15
CA LYS A 179 59.83 -5.46 -48.78
C LYS A 179 59.90 -6.35 -50.03
N LYS A 180 59.02 -7.35 -50.19
CA LYS A 180 58.97 -8.28 -51.33
C LYS A 180 58.00 -7.83 -52.43
N GLY A 181 57.43 -6.63 -52.37
CA GLY A 181 56.70 -5.96 -53.46
C GLY A 181 55.23 -6.41 -53.70
N ASN A 182 54.67 -7.28 -52.90
CA ASN A 182 53.34 -7.88 -53.16
C ASN A 182 52.24 -7.16 -52.32
N ARG A 183 51.81 -5.98 -52.76
CA ARG A 183 50.86 -5.11 -52.03
C ARG A 183 49.45 -5.73 -51.82
N LYS A 184 49.02 -6.68 -52.64
CA LYS A 184 47.69 -7.31 -52.52
C LYS A 184 47.62 -8.36 -51.38
N VAL A 185 48.73 -9.05 -51.14
CA VAL A 185 48.82 -10.07 -50.07
C VAL A 185 48.91 -9.42 -48.68
N ALA A 186 49.56 -8.24 -48.57
CA ALA A 186 49.64 -7.49 -47.30
C ALA A 186 48.28 -7.05 -46.78
N ALA A 187 47.36 -6.60 -47.66
CA ALA A 187 46.02 -6.16 -47.25
C ALA A 187 45.16 -7.32 -46.76
N THR A 188 45.26 -8.49 -47.35
CA THR A 188 44.49 -9.68 -46.95
C THR A 188 45.00 -10.25 -45.64
N ILE A 189 46.31 -10.23 -45.39
CA ILE A 189 46.89 -10.66 -44.11
C ILE A 189 46.52 -9.69 -42.97
N PHE A 190 46.43 -8.39 -43.25
CA PHE A 190 46.03 -7.38 -42.27
C PHE A 190 44.59 -7.57 -41.81
N ILE A 191 43.67 -7.92 -42.70
CA ILE A 191 42.27 -8.22 -42.35
C ILE A 191 42.16 -9.51 -41.54
N PHE A 192 42.97 -10.52 -41.83
CA PHE A 192 42.96 -11.79 -41.06
C PHE A 192 43.53 -11.64 -39.65
N ILE A 193 44.60 -10.87 -39.46
CA ILE A 193 45.22 -10.63 -38.14
C ILE A 193 44.29 -9.78 -37.23
N PHE A 194 43.44 -8.92 -37.80
CA PHE A 194 42.49 -8.11 -37.02
C PHE A 194 41.18 -8.84 -36.70
N LEU A 195 40.82 -9.89 -37.47
CA LEU A 195 39.58 -10.68 -37.23
C LEU A 195 39.75 -11.87 -36.26
N ILE A 196 40.98 -12.38 -36.08
CA ILE A 196 41.23 -13.54 -35.22
C ILE A 196 41.05 -13.25 -33.72
N PRO A 197 41.40 -12.06 -33.15
CA PRO A 197 41.20 -11.80 -31.74
C PRO A 197 39.74 -11.67 -31.32
N SER A 198 38.82 -11.33 -32.23
CA SER A 198 37.40 -11.17 -31.88
C SER A 198 36.60 -12.46 -31.79
N THR A 199 37.11 -13.59 -32.35
CA THR A 199 36.42 -14.87 -32.34
C THR A 199 36.92 -15.83 -31.23
N ILE A 200 38.07 -15.55 -30.60
CA ILE A 200 38.61 -16.41 -29.54
C ILE A 200 38.04 -16.08 -28.17
N TYR A 201 37.38 -14.90 -28.01
CA TYR A 201 36.82 -14.51 -26.71
C TYR A 201 35.39 -15.03 -26.44
N ASN A 202 34.75 -15.72 -27.38
CA ASN A 202 33.34 -16.15 -27.23
C ASN A 202 33.10 -17.67 -27.20
N SER A 203 34.11 -18.49 -26.95
CA SER A 203 33.87 -19.95 -26.88
C SER A 203 34.76 -20.64 -25.84
N ALA A 204 34.44 -20.34 -24.57
CA ALA A 204 34.76 -21.27 -23.48
C ALA A 204 33.82 -20.90 -22.35
N PHE A 205 32.81 -21.72 -22.17
CA PHE A 205 32.26 -22.17 -20.89
C PHE A 205 30.86 -22.76 -21.12
N ALA A 206 30.88 -23.93 -21.73
CA ALA A 206 29.92 -24.97 -21.43
C ALA A 206 30.74 -26.23 -21.22
N HIS A 207 31.00 -26.58 -20.00
CA HIS A 207 31.19 -28.00 -19.60
C HIS A 207 30.90 -28.18 -18.13
N ASP A 208 30.17 -29.18 -17.94
CA ASP A 208 29.67 -29.91 -16.81
C ASP A 208 30.80 -30.58 -16.01
N ASP A 209 30.56 -30.71 -14.70
CA ASP A 209 31.11 -31.66 -13.73
C ASP A 209 32.54 -31.57 -13.18
N GLU A 210 32.53 -31.59 -11.85
CA GLU A 210 33.47 -32.12 -10.85
C GLU A 210 34.78 -31.40 -10.51
N HIS A 211 34.78 -30.90 -9.27
CA HIS A 211 35.91 -30.73 -8.30
C HIS A 211 37.19 -30.01 -8.74
N GLY A 212 37.32 -28.78 -8.25
CA GLY A 212 38.61 -28.09 -8.23
C GLY A 212 38.48 -26.64 -7.75
N GLU A 213 38.96 -26.36 -6.55
CA GLU A 213 39.07 -25.03 -5.94
C GLU A 213 39.79 -24.05 -6.89
N GLY A 214 39.08 -23.01 -7.32
CA GLY A 214 39.68 -21.92 -8.09
C GLY A 214 38.89 -20.65 -7.86
N GLY A 215 39.50 -19.64 -7.27
CA GLY A 215 38.96 -18.40 -6.78
C GLY A 215 38.00 -17.69 -7.73
N THR A 216 36.77 -17.61 -7.33
CA THR A 216 35.70 -16.79 -7.92
C THR A 216 35.67 -15.43 -7.26
N ALA A 217 35.35 -14.41 -8.05
CA ALA A 217 34.93 -13.08 -7.56
C ALA A 217 33.92 -13.30 -6.43
N GLY A 218 34.16 -12.69 -5.27
CA GLY A 218 33.54 -13.04 -4.01
C GLY A 218 32.03 -13.26 -4.09
N THR A 219 31.62 -14.50 -4.03
CA THR A 219 30.25 -14.84 -3.63
C THR A 219 30.11 -14.38 -2.19
N ILE A 220 29.27 -13.40 -1.95
CA ILE A 220 28.91 -12.96 -0.60
C ILE A 220 28.47 -14.22 0.15
N SER A 221 29.19 -14.58 1.22
CA SER A 221 28.84 -15.74 2.03
C SER A 221 27.45 -15.60 2.59
N ASN A 222 26.65 -16.66 2.55
CA ASN A 222 25.34 -16.64 3.19
C ASN A 222 25.42 -16.47 4.72
N THR A 223 26.59 -16.74 5.31
CA THR A 223 26.84 -16.57 6.75
C THR A 223 27.82 -15.43 6.99
N PHE A 224 27.56 -14.63 8.00
CA PHE A 224 28.37 -13.48 8.35
C PHE A 224 28.45 -13.26 9.87
N SER A 225 29.44 -12.48 10.29
CA SER A 225 29.68 -12.22 11.70
C SER A 225 29.34 -10.79 12.06
N VAL A 226 28.57 -10.62 13.14
CA VAL A 226 28.30 -9.32 13.76
C VAL A 226 28.76 -9.38 15.21
N LEU A 227 29.73 -8.57 15.54
CA LEU A 227 30.29 -8.54 16.90
C LEU A 227 29.22 -8.23 17.93
N LYS A 228 29.28 -8.88 19.11
CA LYS A 228 28.25 -8.70 20.16
C LYS A 228 28.15 -7.25 20.61
N GLU A 229 29.26 -6.52 20.61
CA GLU A 229 29.30 -5.09 20.88
C GLU A 229 28.48 -4.28 19.86
N GLN A 230 28.59 -4.63 18.59
CA GLN A 230 27.82 -3.99 17.51
C GLN A 230 26.34 -4.32 17.61
N GLN A 231 26.01 -5.59 17.97
CA GLN A 231 24.62 -5.99 18.17
C GLN A 231 23.96 -5.14 19.27
N PHE A 232 24.64 -4.95 20.40
CA PHE A 232 24.13 -4.14 21.51
C PHE A 232 24.07 -2.65 21.14
N LEU A 233 25.10 -2.13 20.47
CA LEU A 233 25.17 -0.73 20.04
C LEU A 233 24.04 -0.38 19.06
N PHE A 234 23.78 -1.24 18.09
CA PHE A 234 22.77 -1.02 17.07
C PHE A 234 21.37 -1.50 17.50
N GLY A 235 21.25 -2.08 18.68
CA GLY A 235 19.97 -2.61 19.17
C GLY A 235 19.41 -3.69 18.24
N ILE A 236 20.24 -4.66 17.83
CA ILE A 236 19.79 -5.76 16.98
C ILE A 236 18.94 -6.71 17.82
N GLU A 237 17.64 -6.68 17.58
CA GLU A 237 16.69 -7.55 18.26
C GLU A 237 16.35 -8.76 17.40
N THR A 238 16.12 -9.88 18.06
CA THR A 238 15.66 -11.12 17.44
C THR A 238 14.34 -11.55 18.05
N THR A 239 13.62 -12.39 17.33
CA THR A 239 12.43 -13.07 17.84
C THR A 239 12.47 -14.52 17.40
N LYS A 240 12.20 -15.42 18.34
CA LYS A 240 12.06 -16.84 18.02
C LYS A 240 10.79 -17.07 17.21
N MET A 241 10.91 -17.71 16.08
CA MET A 241 9.78 -17.99 15.20
C MET A 241 8.90 -19.07 15.77
N VAL A 242 7.62 -18.79 15.73
CA VAL A 242 6.58 -19.71 16.18
C VAL A 242 5.54 -19.90 15.09
N THR A 243 4.97 -21.07 15.04
CA THR A 243 3.81 -21.32 14.20
C THR A 243 2.57 -20.75 14.86
N GLY A 244 1.97 -19.77 14.23
CA GLY A 244 0.77 -19.08 14.71
C GLY A 244 -0.42 -19.22 13.77
N ASN A 245 -1.62 -18.91 14.28
CA ASN A 245 -2.78 -18.73 13.44
C ASN A 245 -2.68 -17.38 12.73
N PHE A 246 -2.67 -17.41 11.41
CA PHE A 246 -2.62 -16.22 10.58
C PHE A 246 -3.94 -16.04 9.84
N ASN A 247 -4.60 -14.91 10.08
CA ASN A 247 -5.78 -14.51 9.32
C ASN A 247 -5.31 -13.63 8.17
N GLN A 248 -5.46 -14.14 6.96
CA GLN A 248 -5.14 -13.37 5.76
C GLN A 248 -6.00 -12.11 5.72
N SER A 249 -5.39 -10.97 5.39
CA SER A 249 -6.12 -9.74 5.08
C SER A 249 -5.87 -9.30 3.65
N THR A 250 -6.93 -8.85 3.00
CA THR A 250 -6.87 -8.19 1.70
C THR A 250 -7.15 -6.72 1.91
N GLN A 251 -6.34 -5.85 1.31
CA GLN A 251 -6.53 -4.41 1.34
C GLN A 251 -7.16 -3.93 0.04
N ALA A 252 -8.11 -3.03 0.17
CA ALA A 252 -8.76 -2.38 -0.97
C ALA A 252 -8.92 -0.88 -0.71
N LEU A 253 -9.00 -0.11 -1.78
CA LEU A 253 -9.36 1.29 -1.73
C LEU A 253 -10.86 1.43 -2.00
N GLY A 254 -11.55 2.16 -1.14
CA GLY A 254 -12.97 2.49 -1.32
C GLY A 254 -13.20 3.98 -1.32
N THR A 255 -14.26 4.41 -1.98
CA THR A 255 -14.71 5.80 -1.99
C THR A 255 -16.02 5.92 -1.22
N VAL A 256 -16.10 6.88 -0.32
CA VAL A 256 -17.30 7.16 0.46
C VAL A 256 -18.35 7.83 -0.44
N VAL A 257 -19.54 7.26 -0.47
CA VAL A 257 -20.68 7.76 -1.24
C VAL A 257 -21.93 7.88 -0.37
N ALA A 258 -22.86 8.72 -0.77
CA ALA A 258 -24.16 8.78 -0.09
C ALA A 258 -24.90 7.45 -0.23
N SER A 259 -25.60 7.01 0.83
CA SER A 259 -26.53 5.90 0.68
C SER A 259 -27.72 6.32 -0.21
N PRO A 260 -28.36 5.42 -0.96
CA PRO A 260 -29.50 5.77 -1.81
C PRO A 260 -30.66 6.46 -1.06
N GLN A 261 -30.87 6.10 0.22
CA GLN A 261 -31.87 6.74 1.08
C GLN A 261 -31.30 7.95 1.83
N GLY A 262 -30.01 8.16 1.77
CA GLY A 262 -29.29 9.26 2.42
C GLY A 262 -29.04 10.45 1.51
N SER A 263 -29.47 10.42 0.25
CA SER A 263 -29.40 11.57 -0.66
C SER A 263 -30.79 11.90 -1.19
N ALA A 264 -31.12 13.16 -1.22
CA ALA A 264 -32.37 13.65 -1.78
C ALA A 264 -32.12 14.93 -2.56
N VAL A 265 -32.65 14.97 -3.79
CA VAL A 265 -32.63 16.15 -4.63
C VAL A 265 -33.93 16.94 -4.40
N ILE A 266 -33.82 18.25 -4.29
CA ILE A 266 -34.95 19.17 -4.16
C ILE A 266 -35.13 19.86 -5.50
N GLN A 267 -36.24 19.54 -6.15
CA GLN A 267 -36.58 20.04 -7.48
C GLN A 267 -37.82 20.97 -7.42
N SER A 268 -37.90 21.90 -8.34
CA SER A 268 -39.11 22.70 -8.50
C SER A 268 -40.20 21.90 -9.21
N PRO A 269 -41.38 21.75 -8.61
CA PRO A 269 -42.50 21.05 -9.26
C PRO A 269 -43.05 21.80 -10.47
N GLN A 270 -42.81 23.10 -10.56
CA GLN A 270 -43.30 23.96 -11.65
C GLN A 270 -42.26 25.05 -11.98
N THR A 271 -42.35 25.57 -13.20
CA THR A 271 -41.53 26.72 -13.62
C THR A 271 -41.91 27.96 -12.81
N GLY A 272 -40.89 28.66 -12.33
CA GLY A 272 -41.11 29.85 -11.51
C GLY A 272 -39.86 30.64 -11.25
N LYS A 273 -40.03 31.73 -10.48
CA LYS A 273 -38.94 32.59 -10.02
C LYS A 273 -38.60 32.27 -8.58
N LEU A 274 -37.30 32.07 -8.27
CA LEU A 274 -36.80 31.86 -6.92
C LEU A 274 -36.89 33.15 -6.11
N ILE A 275 -37.77 33.18 -5.11
CA ILE A 275 -38.00 34.35 -4.27
C ILE A 275 -37.08 34.38 -3.07
N SER A 276 -36.83 33.22 -2.47
CA SER A 276 -35.89 33.15 -1.32
C SER A 276 -35.28 31.75 -1.24
N ILE A 277 -34.02 31.73 -0.80
CA ILE A 277 -33.29 30.54 -0.31
C ILE A 277 -33.10 30.73 1.18
N ARG A 278 -33.51 29.75 2.00
CA ARG A 278 -33.51 29.84 3.47
C ARG A 278 -32.39 29.03 4.12
N VAL A 279 -31.52 28.46 3.33
CA VAL A 279 -30.43 27.59 3.79
C VAL A 279 -29.14 27.94 3.08
N ASN A 280 -28.00 27.67 3.73
CA ASN A 280 -26.67 27.84 3.16
C ASN A 280 -26.04 26.48 2.84
N PRO A 281 -25.11 26.40 1.88
CA PRO A 281 -24.29 25.21 1.68
C PRO A 281 -23.58 24.80 2.98
N GLY A 282 -23.59 23.50 3.31
CA GLY A 282 -23.03 22.96 4.55
C GLY A 282 -23.94 23.07 5.79
N GLN A 283 -25.10 23.73 5.68
CA GLN A 283 -26.06 23.84 6.79
C GLN A 283 -26.84 22.53 6.96
N SER A 284 -27.06 22.13 8.23
CA SER A 284 -27.94 21.00 8.55
C SER A 284 -29.41 21.42 8.48
N VAL A 285 -30.23 20.55 7.89
CA VAL A 285 -31.68 20.74 7.77
C VAL A 285 -32.42 19.50 8.26
N ALA A 286 -33.64 19.71 8.76
CA ALA A 286 -34.53 18.63 9.15
C ALA A 286 -35.46 18.23 7.99
N ALA A 287 -35.96 16.99 8.01
CA ALA A 287 -37.02 16.57 7.11
C ALA A 287 -38.26 17.46 7.27
N GLY A 288 -38.85 17.91 6.16
CA GLY A 288 -39.98 18.85 6.13
C GLY A 288 -39.58 20.33 6.27
N GLN A 289 -38.35 20.67 6.54
CA GLN A 289 -37.88 22.05 6.64
C GLN A 289 -37.97 22.74 5.27
N VAL A 290 -38.54 23.97 5.26
CA VAL A 290 -38.60 24.81 4.04
C VAL A 290 -37.20 25.33 3.74
N VAL A 291 -36.69 25.01 2.54
CA VAL A 291 -35.34 25.38 2.08
C VAL A 291 -35.35 26.52 1.06
N ALA A 292 -36.45 26.63 0.28
CA ALA A 292 -36.61 27.72 -0.68
C ALA A 292 -38.10 28.02 -0.94
N VAL A 293 -38.36 29.19 -1.51
CA VAL A 293 -39.68 29.60 -1.95
C VAL A 293 -39.61 30.02 -3.42
N VAL A 294 -40.46 29.44 -4.22
CA VAL A 294 -40.58 29.70 -5.66
C VAL A 294 -41.93 30.30 -5.97
N GLU A 295 -41.96 31.40 -6.69
CA GLU A 295 -43.16 32.03 -7.23
C GLU A 295 -43.46 31.42 -8.61
N GLN A 296 -44.61 30.80 -8.75
CA GLN A 296 -45.05 30.23 -10.02
C GLN A 296 -45.19 31.34 -11.07
N THR A 297 -44.55 31.16 -12.20
CA THR A 297 -44.74 32.02 -13.36
C THR A 297 -45.56 31.24 -14.40
N ILE A 298 -46.75 31.75 -14.71
CA ILE A 298 -47.57 31.20 -15.81
C ILE A 298 -47.15 31.94 -17.07
N ASP A 299 -46.67 31.21 -18.06
CA ASP A 299 -46.29 31.81 -19.34
C ASP A 299 -47.52 32.43 -20.06
N ALA A 300 -47.28 33.42 -20.91
CA ALA A 300 -48.31 34.18 -21.58
C ALA A 300 -49.21 33.28 -22.47
N GLY A 301 -48.70 32.20 -23.04
CA GLY A 301 -49.45 31.26 -23.84
C GLY A 301 -50.45 30.48 -23.03
N THR A 302 -50.02 29.93 -21.88
CA THR A 302 -50.91 29.25 -20.92
C THR A 302 -51.96 30.20 -20.35
N GLN A 303 -51.59 31.45 -20.02
CA GLN A 303 -52.52 32.47 -19.56
C GLN A 303 -53.57 32.79 -20.60
N SER A 304 -53.15 32.99 -21.86
CA SER A 304 -54.08 33.25 -22.99
C SER A 304 -55.01 32.08 -23.24
N SER A 305 -54.49 30.84 -23.11
CA SER A 305 -55.31 29.62 -23.26
C SER A 305 -56.41 29.51 -22.19
N ILE A 306 -56.07 29.82 -20.91
CA ILE A 306 -57.03 29.83 -19.80
C ILE A 306 -58.10 30.93 -20.03
N ILE A 307 -57.70 32.12 -20.47
CA ILE A 307 -58.60 33.22 -20.76
C ILE A 307 -59.54 32.80 -21.91
N ALA A 308 -59.05 32.24 -23.02
CA ALA A 308 -59.82 31.76 -24.12
C ALA A 308 -60.84 30.71 -23.67
N GLN A 309 -60.40 29.67 -22.95
CA GLN A 309 -61.24 28.61 -22.42
C GLN A 309 -62.35 29.15 -21.49
N ASN A 310 -61.99 30.09 -20.60
CA ASN A 310 -62.99 30.75 -19.74
C ASN A 310 -64.03 31.55 -20.56
N SER A 311 -63.58 32.20 -21.64
CA SER A 311 -64.47 32.93 -22.54
C SER A 311 -65.40 31.99 -23.24
N ASP A 312 -64.92 30.86 -23.74
CA ASP A 312 -65.75 29.83 -24.38
C ASP A 312 -66.78 29.24 -23.41
N TRP A 313 -66.38 28.96 -22.15
CA TRP A 313 -67.35 28.51 -21.13
C TRP A 313 -68.39 29.56 -20.79
N LYS A 314 -68.01 30.86 -20.71
CA LYS A 314 -68.99 31.95 -20.52
C LYS A 314 -69.95 32.06 -21.68
N ALA A 315 -69.47 32.00 -22.93
CA ALA A 315 -70.28 32.03 -24.12
C ALA A 315 -71.30 30.87 -24.12
N LYS A 316 -70.82 29.65 -23.80
CA LYS A 316 -71.67 28.46 -23.73
C LYS A 316 -72.70 28.54 -22.61
N ARG A 317 -72.38 29.10 -21.45
CA ARG A 317 -73.35 29.37 -20.39
C ARG A 317 -74.44 30.35 -20.84
N ASN A 318 -74.08 31.45 -21.50
CA ASN A 318 -75.05 32.43 -22.02
C ASN A 318 -75.92 31.82 -23.07
N GLU A 319 -75.43 30.97 -23.97
CA GLU A 319 -76.19 30.24 -24.98
C GLU A 319 -77.23 29.32 -24.33
N VAL A 320 -76.81 28.46 -23.37
CA VAL A 320 -77.78 27.54 -22.72
C VAL A 320 -78.78 28.27 -21.82
N GLU A 321 -78.41 29.39 -21.22
CA GLU A 321 -79.32 30.24 -20.47
C GLU A 321 -80.35 30.84 -21.38
N ALA A 322 -79.93 31.40 -22.53
CA ALA A 322 -80.86 31.92 -23.53
C ALA A 322 -81.82 30.83 -24.09
N GLN A 323 -81.32 29.61 -24.35
CA GLN A 323 -82.14 28.47 -24.76
C GLN A 323 -83.14 28.07 -23.67
N TYR A 324 -82.72 28.06 -22.39
CA TYR A 324 -83.63 27.79 -21.29
C TYR A 324 -84.71 28.84 -21.17
N GLU A 325 -84.37 30.13 -21.18
CA GLU A 325 -85.34 31.21 -21.10
C GLU A 325 -86.30 31.18 -22.29
N ALA A 326 -85.85 30.95 -23.52
CA ALA A 326 -86.69 30.79 -24.69
C ALA A 326 -87.65 29.60 -24.55
N ALA A 327 -87.20 28.45 -24.14
CA ALA A 327 -88.00 27.26 -23.88
C ALA A 327 -89.03 27.47 -22.76
N ARG A 328 -88.63 28.18 -21.72
CA ARG A 328 -89.50 28.55 -20.59
C ARG A 328 -90.65 29.48 -21.06
N VAL A 329 -90.29 30.57 -21.71
CA VAL A 329 -91.27 31.53 -22.21
C VAL A 329 -92.28 30.84 -23.16
N GLN A 330 -91.79 29.94 -24.04
CA GLN A 330 -92.68 29.19 -24.95
C GLN A 330 -93.62 28.24 -24.20
N TYR A 331 -93.08 27.51 -23.19
CA TYR A 331 -93.92 26.61 -22.37
C TYR A 331 -94.94 27.41 -21.56
N ASP A 332 -94.55 28.50 -20.86
CA ASP A 332 -95.42 29.34 -20.05
C ASP A 332 -96.53 29.96 -20.92
N ARG A 333 -96.24 30.41 -22.16
CA ARG A 333 -97.18 30.91 -23.11
C ARG A 333 -98.20 29.84 -23.54
N LEU A 334 -97.79 28.61 -23.92
CA LEU A 334 -98.68 27.53 -24.29
C LEU A 334 -99.53 27.04 -23.11
N LYS A 335 -98.94 27.05 -21.90
CA LYS A 335 -99.64 26.70 -20.67
C LYS A 335 -100.71 27.74 -20.29
N SER A 336 -100.51 29.03 -20.58
CA SER A 336 -101.46 30.10 -20.27
C SER A 336 -102.70 30.02 -21.18
N ILE A 337 -102.65 29.28 -22.27
CA ILE A 337 -103.76 29.03 -23.21
C ILE A 337 -104.14 27.53 -23.30
N GLU A 338 -103.93 26.76 -22.19
CA GLU A 338 -104.10 25.30 -22.12
C GLU A 338 -105.46 24.82 -22.60
N ASP A 339 -106.51 25.65 -22.42
CA ASP A 339 -107.88 25.35 -22.83
C ASP A 339 -108.09 25.32 -24.38
N ILE A 340 -107.16 25.98 -25.15
CA ILE A 340 -107.21 26.13 -26.58
C ILE A 340 -106.07 25.45 -27.32
N ALA A 341 -104.94 25.32 -26.67
CA ALA A 341 -103.75 24.75 -27.24
C ALA A 341 -103.84 23.23 -27.36
N ALA A 342 -103.23 22.67 -28.41
CA ALA A 342 -103.16 21.22 -28.55
C ALA A 342 -102.30 20.59 -27.45
N LYS A 343 -102.76 19.57 -26.73
CA LYS A 343 -102.02 18.86 -25.66
C LYS A 343 -100.66 18.38 -26.11
N LYS A 344 -100.50 18.03 -27.38
CA LYS A 344 -99.26 17.64 -27.97
C LYS A 344 -98.22 18.76 -27.88
N ASP A 345 -98.60 20.00 -28.26
CA ASP A 345 -97.69 21.13 -28.31
C ASP A 345 -97.23 21.54 -26.90
N ILE A 346 -98.10 21.43 -25.88
CA ILE A 346 -97.77 21.68 -24.49
C ILE A 346 -96.80 20.61 -24.00
N THR A 347 -97.02 19.33 -24.36
CA THR A 347 -96.08 18.24 -23.95
C THR A 347 -94.70 18.38 -24.59
N GLU A 348 -94.65 18.74 -25.88
CA GLU A 348 -93.38 19.02 -26.57
C GLU A 348 -92.64 20.22 -25.98
N ALA A 349 -93.36 21.33 -25.70
CA ALA A 349 -92.74 22.48 -25.04
C ALA A 349 -92.20 22.16 -23.65
N LYS A 350 -92.94 21.36 -22.87
CA LYS A 350 -92.45 20.85 -21.56
C LYS A 350 -91.20 20.01 -21.69
N ALA A 351 -91.17 19.09 -22.66
CA ALA A 351 -90.01 18.26 -22.90
C ALA A 351 -88.76 19.10 -23.29
N ARG A 352 -89.00 20.13 -24.17
CA ARG A 352 -87.89 21.07 -24.53
C ARG A 352 -87.41 21.89 -23.34
N LEU A 353 -88.34 22.37 -22.49
CA LEU A 353 -87.97 23.07 -21.26
C LEU A 353 -87.12 22.16 -20.32
N GLN A 354 -87.58 20.94 -20.08
CA GLN A 354 -86.82 19.97 -19.25
C GLN A 354 -85.45 19.66 -19.81
N GLN A 355 -85.30 19.55 -21.13
CA GLN A 355 -84.03 19.35 -21.78
C GLN A 355 -83.13 20.58 -21.63
N ALA A 356 -83.62 21.78 -21.83
CA ALA A 356 -82.87 23.03 -21.66
C ALA A 356 -82.45 23.24 -20.19
N GLU A 357 -83.32 22.88 -19.24
CA GLU A 357 -83.03 22.92 -17.81
C GLU A 357 -81.91 22.00 -17.44
N LYS A 358 -81.93 20.75 -17.95
CA LYS A 358 -80.80 19.81 -17.72
C LYS A 358 -79.48 20.32 -18.33
N ASN A 359 -79.52 20.86 -19.54
CA ASN A 359 -78.36 21.44 -20.21
C ASN A 359 -77.81 22.65 -19.39
N ARG A 360 -78.71 23.52 -18.94
CA ARG A 360 -78.39 24.66 -18.09
C ARG A 360 -77.66 24.20 -16.82
N ALA A 361 -78.18 23.20 -16.11
CA ALA A 361 -77.59 22.65 -14.88
C ALA A 361 -76.20 22.08 -15.11
N LEU A 362 -75.98 21.42 -16.26
CA LEU A 362 -74.60 20.90 -16.59
C LEU A 362 -73.59 22.03 -16.72
N TYR A 363 -73.92 23.13 -17.39
CA TYR A 363 -72.92 24.19 -17.64
C TYR A 363 -72.81 25.24 -16.51
N GLN A 364 -73.83 25.43 -15.67
CA GLN A 364 -73.81 26.37 -14.55
C GLN A 364 -72.75 25.98 -13.50
N ASN A 365 -72.57 24.68 -13.29
CA ASN A 365 -71.67 24.16 -12.23
C ASN A 365 -70.21 23.96 -12.69
N ILE A 366 -69.84 24.29 -13.94
CA ILE A 366 -68.43 24.21 -14.39
C ILE A 366 -67.66 25.36 -13.75
N PRO A 367 -66.64 25.08 -12.89
CA PRO A 367 -65.86 26.14 -12.27
C PRO A 367 -64.99 26.81 -13.33
N LEU A 368 -65.08 28.13 -13.45
CA LEU A 368 -64.11 28.89 -14.26
C LEU A 368 -62.75 28.85 -13.61
N GLN A 369 -61.70 28.54 -14.40
CA GLN A 369 -60.36 28.57 -13.92
C GLN A 369 -59.96 30.01 -13.59
N LYS A 370 -59.57 30.23 -12.35
CA LYS A 370 -59.02 31.53 -11.93
C LYS A 370 -57.56 31.59 -12.39
N VAL A 371 -57.22 32.54 -13.24
CA VAL A 371 -55.83 32.93 -13.45
C VAL A 371 -55.39 33.57 -12.13
N GLN A 372 -54.83 32.78 -11.23
CA GLN A 372 -54.33 33.28 -9.95
C GLN A 372 -53.04 34.07 -10.21
N ALA A 373 -53.02 35.31 -9.78
CA ALA A 373 -51.77 36.05 -9.62
C ALA A 373 -50.91 35.31 -8.61
N ALA A 374 -49.67 35.02 -8.99
CA ALA A 374 -48.57 34.47 -8.19
C ALA A 374 -48.93 33.43 -7.10
N LYS A 375 -48.67 32.16 -7.39
CA LYS A 375 -48.74 31.08 -6.39
C LYS A 375 -47.32 30.77 -5.87
N TYR A 376 -47.15 30.84 -4.57
CA TYR A 376 -45.86 30.50 -3.93
C TYR A 376 -45.83 29.04 -3.56
N PHE A 377 -44.70 28.36 -3.88
CA PHE A 377 -44.42 27.00 -3.50
C PHE A 377 -43.28 26.99 -2.50
N ASN A 378 -43.50 26.35 -1.37
CA ASN A 378 -42.44 26.06 -0.41
C ASN A 378 -41.77 24.76 -0.82
N LEU A 379 -40.50 24.82 -1.19
CA LEU A 379 -39.68 23.65 -1.39
C LEU A 379 -39.16 23.18 -0.05
N THR A 380 -39.42 21.94 0.31
CA THR A 380 -39.02 21.34 1.59
C THR A 380 -38.03 20.21 1.39
N SER A 381 -37.16 20.03 2.36
CA SER A 381 -36.26 18.87 2.37
C SER A 381 -37.05 17.59 2.70
N PRO A 382 -36.96 16.54 1.88
CA PRO A 382 -37.62 15.28 2.19
C PRO A 382 -36.90 14.46 3.27
N ILE A 383 -35.62 14.73 3.52
CA ILE A 383 -34.80 14.05 4.52
C ILE A 383 -34.08 15.04 5.43
N SER A 384 -33.65 14.58 6.60
CA SER A 384 -32.71 15.32 7.44
C SER A 384 -31.28 15.06 6.96
N GLY A 385 -30.48 16.13 6.82
CA GLY A 385 -29.13 16.01 6.32
C GLY A 385 -28.42 17.36 6.20
N VAL A 386 -27.35 17.39 5.44
CA VAL A 386 -26.54 18.59 5.16
C VAL A 386 -26.79 19.05 3.73
N VAL A 387 -27.01 20.33 3.53
CA VAL A 387 -27.22 20.97 2.23
C VAL A 387 -25.93 20.94 1.42
N GLY A 388 -25.98 20.40 0.22
CA GLY A 388 -24.90 20.44 -0.76
C GLY A 388 -24.71 21.83 -1.38
N ASN A 389 -23.71 21.94 -2.25
CA ASN A 389 -23.51 23.17 -3.02
C ASN A 389 -24.62 23.39 -4.03
N TYR A 390 -25.01 24.65 -4.23
CA TYR A 390 -25.97 25.08 -5.24
C TYR A 390 -25.52 26.41 -5.87
N ASN A 391 -25.93 26.65 -7.12
CA ASN A 391 -25.49 27.79 -7.92
C ASN A 391 -26.62 28.76 -8.27
N TYR A 392 -27.76 28.70 -7.54
CA TYR A 392 -28.89 29.57 -7.79
C TYR A 392 -28.84 30.82 -6.90
N ALA A 393 -29.16 31.96 -7.50
CA ALA A 393 -29.35 33.22 -6.80
C ALA A 393 -30.82 33.55 -6.65
N VAL A 394 -31.19 34.29 -5.63
CA VAL A 394 -32.55 34.85 -5.49
C VAL A 394 -32.85 35.71 -6.72
N GLY A 395 -34.00 35.46 -7.33
CA GLY A 395 -34.41 36.09 -8.58
C GLY A 395 -34.19 35.23 -9.84
N SER A 396 -33.47 34.11 -9.75
CA SER A 396 -33.27 33.17 -10.85
C SER A 396 -34.60 32.51 -11.26
N PHE A 397 -34.77 32.24 -12.54
CA PHE A 397 -35.82 31.38 -13.05
C PHE A 397 -35.42 29.92 -12.96
N ILE A 398 -36.34 29.07 -12.53
CA ILE A 398 -36.15 27.61 -12.38
C ILE A 398 -37.26 26.92 -13.17
N ASN A 399 -36.89 25.94 -13.99
CA ASN A 399 -37.84 25.14 -14.76
C ASN A 399 -38.44 24.02 -13.92
N SER A 400 -39.58 23.50 -14.34
CA SER A 400 -40.20 22.31 -13.75
C SER A 400 -39.24 21.11 -13.87
N GLY A 401 -39.00 20.39 -12.74
CA GLY A 401 -38.09 19.26 -12.67
C GLY A 401 -36.61 19.63 -12.50
N GLU A 402 -36.28 20.92 -12.53
CA GLU A 402 -34.89 21.38 -12.35
C GLU A 402 -34.47 21.27 -10.88
N THR A 403 -33.25 20.71 -10.64
CA THR A 403 -32.70 20.51 -9.30
C THR A 403 -32.15 21.81 -8.74
N LEU A 404 -32.72 22.27 -7.63
CA LEU A 404 -32.28 23.48 -6.94
C LEU A 404 -31.07 23.19 -6.04
N LEU A 405 -31.16 22.18 -5.19
CA LEU A 405 -30.13 21.77 -4.26
C LEU A 405 -30.30 20.28 -3.89
N GLU A 406 -29.25 19.71 -3.32
CA GLU A 406 -29.23 18.35 -2.80
C GLU A 406 -29.05 18.38 -1.28
N VAL A 407 -29.68 17.47 -0.57
CA VAL A 407 -29.48 17.24 0.87
C VAL A 407 -28.96 15.84 1.08
N THR A 408 -27.83 15.71 1.79
CA THR A 408 -27.20 14.42 2.06
C THR A 408 -27.18 14.14 3.55
N ASN A 409 -27.66 12.98 3.95
CA ASN A 409 -27.55 12.45 5.29
C ASN A 409 -26.18 11.77 5.45
N LEU A 410 -25.33 12.33 6.32
CA LEU A 410 -23.98 11.84 6.55
C LEU A 410 -23.86 10.84 7.71
N ASN A 411 -24.95 10.50 8.39
CA ASN A 411 -24.89 9.56 9.54
C ASN A 411 -24.62 8.11 9.12
N LYS A 412 -25.17 7.74 7.96
CA LYS A 412 -24.93 6.44 7.33
C LYS A 412 -24.50 6.69 5.89
N VAL A 413 -23.30 6.28 5.58
CA VAL A 413 -22.75 6.39 4.23
C VAL A 413 -22.38 5.03 3.69
N PHE A 414 -22.30 4.92 2.38
CA PHE A 414 -21.81 3.74 1.72
C PHE A 414 -20.36 3.94 1.33
N VAL A 415 -19.65 2.83 1.17
CA VAL A 415 -18.30 2.79 0.64
C VAL A 415 -18.31 1.90 -0.58
N GLU A 416 -18.02 2.48 -1.72
CA GLU A 416 -17.86 1.75 -2.98
C GLU A 416 -16.39 1.38 -3.15
N ALA A 417 -16.10 0.09 -3.26
CA ALA A 417 -14.77 -0.43 -3.54
C ALA A 417 -14.74 -1.23 -4.83
N GLN A 418 -13.59 -1.23 -5.48
CA GLN A 418 -13.30 -2.10 -6.62
C GLN A 418 -12.44 -3.26 -6.12
N LEU A 419 -12.98 -4.48 -6.15
CA LEU A 419 -12.28 -5.69 -5.75
C LEU A 419 -12.06 -6.60 -6.95
N PHE A 420 -10.93 -7.29 -7.00
CA PHE A 420 -10.72 -8.32 -8.00
C PHE A 420 -11.60 -9.54 -7.74
N THR A 421 -11.91 -10.29 -8.77
CA THR A 421 -12.82 -11.44 -8.71
C THR A 421 -12.43 -12.46 -7.62
N ASN A 422 -11.12 -12.70 -7.44
CA ASN A 422 -10.61 -13.60 -6.41
C ASN A 422 -10.88 -13.08 -4.99
N ASP A 423 -10.78 -11.77 -4.76
CA ASP A 423 -11.04 -11.16 -3.46
C ASP A 423 -12.53 -11.15 -3.14
N VAL A 424 -13.37 -10.92 -4.17
CA VAL A 424 -14.84 -11.00 -4.02
C VAL A 424 -15.28 -12.41 -3.64
N ALA A 425 -14.68 -13.45 -4.20
CA ALA A 425 -14.98 -14.84 -3.84
C ALA A 425 -14.69 -15.12 -2.34
N GLN A 426 -13.67 -14.48 -1.77
CA GLN A 426 -13.31 -14.61 -0.36
C GLN A 426 -14.28 -13.89 0.60
N LEU A 427 -15.09 -12.94 0.11
CA LEU A 427 -16.06 -12.21 0.94
C LEU A 427 -17.09 -13.13 1.64
N SER A 428 -17.32 -14.33 1.11
CA SER A 428 -18.18 -15.33 1.75
C SER A 428 -17.59 -15.92 3.05
N ALA A 429 -16.26 -15.85 3.21
CA ALA A 429 -15.51 -16.39 4.35
C ALA A 429 -14.83 -15.29 5.20
N VAL A 430 -15.42 -14.10 5.24
CA VAL A 430 -14.86 -12.95 5.98
C VAL A 430 -15.26 -13.02 7.45
N GLU A 431 -14.30 -12.74 8.33
CA GLU A 431 -14.51 -12.57 9.77
C GLU A 431 -14.98 -11.15 10.09
N LYS A 432 -14.25 -10.17 9.60
CA LYS A 432 -14.56 -8.74 9.78
C LYS A 432 -14.02 -7.92 8.61
N ILE A 433 -14.68 -6.79 8.37
CA ILE A 433 -14.23 -5.80 7.42
C ILE A 433 -14.11 -4.48 8.17
N THR A 434 -13.01 -3.77 7.98
CA THR A 434 -12.77 -2.49 8.64
C THR A 434 -12.29 -1.45 7.65
N ALA A 435 -12.55 -0.18 7.98
CA ALA A 435 -12.06 0.96 7.23
C ALA A 435 -11.22 1.88 8.12
N ASN A 436 -10.20 2.47 7.54
CA ASN A 436 -9.38 3.51 8.16
C ASN A 436 -9.40 4.74 7.25
N SER A 437 -9.60 5.92 7.85
CA SER A 437 -9.54 7.18 7.11
C SER A 437 -8.08 7.53 6.81
N ASN A 438 -7.80 7.90 5.56
CA ASN A 438 -6.47 8.35 5.15
C ASN A 438 -6.18 9.82 5.52
N ILE A 439 -7.22 10.59 5.81
CA ILE A 439 -7.12 12.04 6.11
C ILE A 439 -6.81 12.28 7.58
N LEU A 440 -7.35 11.43 8.43
CA LEU A 440 -7.15 11.51 9.87
C LEU A 440 -5.97 10.60 10.22
N ASN A 441 -4.89 11.16 10.72
CA ASN A 441 -3.76 10.41 11.32
C ASN A 441 -4.21 9.62 12.58
N ASP A 442 -5.41 9.08 12.54
CA ASP A 442 -6.07 8.39 13.63
C ASP A 442 -6.13 6.89 13.30
N SER A 443 -5.54 6.10 14.15
CA SER A 443 -5.52 4.63 14.05
C SER A 443 -6.91 4.01 14.31
N THR A 444 -7.97 4.81 14.40
CA THR A 444 -9.32 4.31 14.65
C THR A 444 -9.84 3.54 13.45
N SER A 445 -10.17 2.29 13.67
CA SER A 445 -10.73 1.38 12.69
C SER A 445 -12.24 1.32 12.84
N PHE A 446 -12.98 1.47 11.76
CA PHE A 446 -14.44 1.44 11.70
C PHE A 446 -14.92 0.15 11.06
N ALA A 447 -15.91 -0.48 11.66
CA ALA A 447 -16.50 -1.70 11.09
C ALA A 447 -17.34 -1.37 9.85
N LEU A 448 -17.13 -2.15 8.80
CA LEU A 448 -17.91 -2.12 7.56
C LEU A 448 -18.82 -3.33 7.47
N LYS A 449 -20.03 -3.12 6.97
CA LYS A 449 -20.98 -4.19 6.67
C LYS A 449 -21.13 -4.33 5.17
N LEU A 450 -20.90 -5.53 4.65
CA LEU A 450 -21.16 -5.82 3.23
C LEU A 450 -22.67 -5.69 2.93
N ILE A 451 -23.01 -4.90 1.90
CA ILE A 451 -24.37 -4.70 1.42
C ILE A 451 -24.60 -5.49 0.14
N SER A 452 -23.73 -5.31 -0.84
CA SER A 452 -23.87 -5.99 -2.13
C SER A 452 -22.55 -6.08 -2.89
N THR A 453 -22.51 -7.06 -3.81
CA THR A 453 -21.48 -7.19 -4.83
C THR A 453 -22.13 -7.01 -6.20
N ALA A 454 -21.48 -6.31 -7.13
CA ALA A 454 -21.99 -6.18 -8.49
C ALA A 454 -22.02 -7.55 -9.18
N GLN A 455 -23.04 -7.76 -10.01
CA GLN A 455 -23.16 -8.97 -10.83
C GLN A 455 -22.33 -8.92 -12.12
N SER A 456 -21.72 -7.76 -12.41
CA SER A 456 -20.88 -7.52 -13.59
C SER A 456 -19.45 -7.22 -13.19
N VAL A 457 -18.53 -7.68 -14.04
CA VAL A 457 -17.10 -7.41 -13.93
C VAL A 457 -16.75 -6.27 -14.89
N ASN A 458 -15.92 -5.34 -14.45
CA ASN A 458 -15.39 -4.29 -15.33
C ASN A 458 -14.46 -4.94 -16.37
N GLY A 459 -14.72 -4.68 -17.65
CA GLY A 459 -13.95 -5.26 -18.75
C GLY A 459 -12.49 -4.85 -18.79
N ASP A 460 -12.18 -3.62 -18.35
CA ASP A 460 -10.84 -3.03 -18.47
C ASP A 460 -9.85 -3.59 -17.41
N ASN A 461 -10.33 -3.81 -16.19
CA ASN A 461 -9.46 -4.17 -15.07
C ASN A 461 -9.90 -5.43 -14.30
N GLN A 462 -10.94 -6.13 -14.76
CA GLN A 462 -11.46 -7.36 -14.15
C GLN A 462 -11.88 -7.19 -12.69
N SER A 463 -12.23 -5.96 -12.27
CA SER A 463 -12.73 -5.68 -10.94
C SER A 463 -14.25 -5.74 -10.87
N GLN A 464 -14.78 -5.99 -9.69
CA GLN A 464 -16.19 -5.93 -9.35
C GLN A 464 -16.44 -4.83 -8.35
N LYS A 465 -17.53 -4.10 -8.53
CA LYS A 465 -17.97 -3.09 -7.57
C LYS A 465 -18.60 -3.76 -6.36
N VAL A 466 -18.09 -3.45 -5.19
CA VAL A 466 -18.60 -3.93 -3.91
C VAL A 466 -19.03 -2.73 -3.07
N ILE A 467 -20.19 -2.84 -2.43
CA ILE A 467 -20.76 -1.78 -1.62
C ILE A 467 -20.81 -2.24 -0.16
N PHE A 468 -20.24 -1.41 0.69
CA PHE A 468 -20.27 -1.57 2.13
C PHE A 468 -21.07 -0.42 2.77
N GLU A 469 -21.69 -0.68 3.92
CA GLU A 469 -22.28 0.32 4.80
C GLU A 469 -21.34 0.61 5.97
N ILE A 470 -21.21 1.88 6.30
CA ILE A 470 -20.49 2.33 7.50
C ILE A 470 -21.36 3.29 8.29
N VAL A 471 -21.42 3.11 9.60
CA VAL A 471 -21.98 4.10 10.51
C VAL A 471 -20.95 5.23 10.66
N ASN A 472 -21.33 6.45 10.29
CA ASN A 472 -20.44 7.61 10.27
C ASN A 472 -20.73 8.55 11.47
N PRO A 473 -20.19 8.25 12.67
CA PRO A 473 -20.42 9.08 13.84
C PRO A 473 -19.82 10.48 13.62
N ALA A 474 -20.58 11.50 14.01
CA ALA A 474 -20.20 12.92 13.88
C ALA A 474 -19.78 13.33 12.45
N SER A 475 -20.31 12.70 11.42
CA SER A 475 -19.99 12.98 10.00
C SER A 475 -18.48 12.99 9.72
N ARG A 476 -17.77 12.04 10.29
CA ARG A 476 -16.31 11.93 10.23
C ARG A 476 -15.80 11.68 8.81
N PHE A 477 -16.48 10.80 8.07
CA PHE A 477 -16.21 10.55 6.65
C PHE A 477 -16.98 11.53 5.78
N LYS A 478 -16.34 12.04 4.74
CA LYS A 478 -16.94 12.96 3.77
C LYS A 478 -17.26 12.23 2.48
N ILE A 479 -18.33 12.63 1.82
CA ILE A 479 -18.63 12.11 0.48
C ILE A 479 -17.48 12.43 -0.47
N GLY A 480 -17.04 11.45 -1.24
CA GLY A 480 -15.86 11.52 -2.13
C GLY A 480 -14.53 11.23 -1.46
N GLU A 481 -14.50 10.98 -0.15
CA GLU A 481 -13.29 10.60 0.56
C GLU A 481 -12.84 9.18 0.17
N ASN A 482 -11.54 9.00 -0.08
CA ASN A 482 -10.95 7.69 -0.28
C ASN A 482 -10.46 7.13 1.06
N ILE A 483 -10.87 5.91 1.36
CA ILE A 483 -10.53 5.21 2.60
C ILE A 483 -9.95 3.83 2.30
N ASN A 484 -9.05 3.37 3.18
CA ASN A 484 -8.50 2.01 3.10
C ASN A 484 -9.46 1.03 3.78
N ILE A 485 -9.76 -0.06 3.08
CA ILE A 485 -10.60 -1.15 3.55
C ILE A 485 -9.71 -2.36 3.81
N ASN A 486 -9.79 -2.93 5.01
CA ASN A 486 -9.10 -4.16 5.38
C ASN A 486 -10.15 -5.27 5.56
N ILE A 487 -10.04 -6.32 4.76
CA ILE A 487 -10.93 -7.48 4.73
C ILE A 487 -10.18 -8.65 5.36
N TYR A 488 -10.60 -9.12 6.53
CA TYR A 488 -9.97 -10.21 7.27
C TYR A 488 -10.71 -11.52 7.03
N SER A 489 -9.97 -12.53 6.56
CA SER A 489 -10.52 -13.87 6.33
C SER A 489 -10.83 -14.58 7.66
N LYS A 490 -11.93 -15.31 7.70
CA LYS A 490 -12.29 -16.19 8.81
C LYS A 490 -11.39 -17.42 8.93
N THR A 491 -10.81 -17.84 7.80
CA THR A 491 -9.95 -19.02 7.77
C THR A 491 -8.56 -18.63 8.25
N ALA A 492 -8.21 -19.05 9.46
CA ALA A 492 -6.85 -18.98 9.96
C ALA A 492 -6.05 -20.18 9.43
N SER A 493 -4.90 -19.93 8.83
CA SER A 493 -3.93 -20.98 8.52
C SER A 493 -2.81 -20.98 9.56
N ARG A 494 -2.43 -22.18 10.01
CA ARG A 494 -1.30 -22.34 10.93
C ARG A 494 -0.01 -22.32 10.12
N GLN A 495 0.74 -21.22 10.20
CA GLN A 495 1.95 -20.99 9.41
C GLN A 495 3.02 -20.32 10.27
N VAL A 496 4.27 -20.43 9.84
CA VAL A 496 5.34 -19.61 10.41
C VAL A 496 5.11 -18.17 10.01
N VAL A 497 5.07 -17.28 10.98
CA VAL A 497 4.85 -15.84 10.77
C VAL A 497 6.04 -15.05 11.28
N VAL A 498 6.41 -14.03 10.52
CA VAL A 498 7.42 -13.04 10.93
C VAL A 498 6.78 -11.65 10.94
N PRO A 499 7.21 -10.73 11.80
CA PRO A 499 6.83 -9.33 11.66
C PRO A 499 7.16 -8.83 10.24
N THR A 500 6.26 -8.09 9.62
CA THR A 500 6.48 -7.59 8.24
C THR A 500 7.74 -6.72 8.15
N SER A 501 8.10 -6.03 9.24
CA SER A 501 9.34 -5.26 9.37
C SER A 501 10.63 -6.10 9.38
N ALA A 502 10.54 -7.40 9.65
CA ALA A 502 11.69 -8.31 9.62
C ALA A 502 12.10 -8.74 8.20
N VAL A 503 11.21 -8.53 7.23
CA VAL A 503 11.47 -8.90 5.83
C VAL A 503 12.24 -7.78 5.14
N ALA A 504 13.48 -8.06 4.76
CA ALA A 504 14.32 -7.16 3.97
C ALA A 504 14.24 -7.54 2.48
N ASP A 505 14.37 -6.55 1.62
CA ASP A 505 14.68 -6.78 0.21
C ASP A 505 16.21 -6.75 0.03
N VAL A 506 16.79 -7.84 -0.46
CA VAL A 506 18.23 -7.93 -0.75
C VAL A 506 18.39 -8.33 -2.22
N ASN A 507 18.88 -7.38 -3.03
CA ASN A 507 19.06 -7.55 -4.48
C ASN A 507 17.77 -7.98 -5.21
N GLY A 508 16.62 -7.38 -4.84
CA GLY A 508 15.31 -7.68 -5.45
C GLY A 508 14.67 -8.98 -4.95
N LYS A 509 15.24 -9.62 -3.93
CA LYS A 509 14.69 -10.85 -3.34
C LYS A 509 14.34 -10.63 -1.87
N PRO A 510 13.17 -11.08 -1.42
CA PRO A 510 12.80 -11.01 -0.01
C PRO A 510 13.68 -11.98 0.79
N ALA A 511 14.22 -11.48 1.90
CA ALA A 511 15.10 -12.24 2.78
C ALA A 511 14.87 -11.84 4.24
N VAL A 512 15.27 -12.71 5.15
CA VAL A 512 15.38 -12.44 6.59
C VAL A 512 16.77 -12.81 7.06
N PHE A 513 17.18 -12.23 8.19
CA PHE A 513 18.44 -12.56 8.83
C PHE A 513 18.18 -13.47 10.03
N VAL A 514 18.77 -14.65 10.01
CA VAL A 514 18.65 -15.66 11.06
C VAL A 514 19.90 -15.60 11.94
N LYS A 515 19.70 -15.63 13.24
CA LYS A 515 20.77 -15.67 14.21
C LYS A 515 21.12 -17.12 14.57
N ASP A 516 22.29 -17.57 14.13
CA ASP A 516 22.75 -18.96 14.33
C ASP A 516 23.46 -19.13 15.67
N LYS A 517 24.40 -18.21 15.98
CA LYS A 517 25.23 -18.22 17.18
C LYS A 517 25.36 -16.82 17.77
N ALA A 518 26.09 -16.68 18.87
CA ALA A 518 26.23 -15.41 19.57
C ALA A 518 26.69 -14.25 18.65
N GLU A 519 27.56 -14.51 17.68
CA GLU A 519 28.07 -13.53 16.71
C GLU A 519 27.94 -13.98 15.25
N SER A 520 27.25 -15.10 14.98
CA SER A 520 27.03 -15.62 13.63
C SER A 520 25.59 -15.44 13.22
N TYR A 521 25.43 -14.91 12.03
CA TYR A 521 24.13 -14.72 11.35
C TYR A 521 24.19 -15.32 9.96
N SER A 522 23.05 -15.77 9.48
CA SER A 522 22.86 -16.18 8.10
C SER A 522 21.72 -15.39 7.45
N ILE A 523 21.84 -15.17 6.13
CA ILE A 523 20.75 -14.66 5.34
C ILE A 523 19.93 -15.83 4.81
N SER A 524 18.63 -15.78 4.99
CA SER A 524 17.71 -16.74 4.39
C SER A 524 16.77 -16.03 3.41
N PHE A 525 16.85 -16.40 2.13
CA PHE A 525 15.92 -15.96 1.11
C PHE A 525 14.60 -16.70 1.27
N ILE A 526 13.51 -15.93 1.39
CA ILE A 526 12.21 -16.48 1.75
C ILE A 526 11.23 -16.46 0.58
N SER A 527 10.32 -17.43 0.58
CA SER A 527 9.09 -17.36 -0.20
C SER A 527 7.99 -16.83 0.71
N LYS A 528 7.55 -15.59 0.43
CA LYS A 528 6.45 -14.96 1.17
C LYS A 528 5.11 -15.60 0.82
N GLY A 529 4.28 -15.82 1.81
CA GLY A 529 2.86 -16.08 1.65
C GLY A 529 2.02 -14.80 1.80
N SER A 530 0.88 -14.92 2.44
CA SER A 530 0.00 -13.79 2.73
C SER A 530 0.60 -12.89 3.82
N SER A 531 0.32 -11.59 3.73
CA SER A 531 0.72 -10.62 4.75
C SER A 531 -0.48 -9.83 5.25
N ASN A 532 -0.35 -9.28 6.43
CA ASN A 532 -1.22 -8.25 6.97
C ASN A 532 -0.36 -7.08 7.47
N ASP A 533 -0.97 -6.08 8.13
CA ASP A 533 -0.28 -4.88 8.60
C ASP A 533 0.88 -5.16 9.57
N GLN A 534 0.85 -6.29 10.28
CA GLN A 534 1.80 -6.62 11.33
C GLN A 534 2.71 -7.80 10.97
N PHE A 535 2.18 -8.81 10.27
CA PHE A 535 2.86 -10.07 10.03
C PHE A 535 2.82 -10.50 8.56
N THR A 536 3.85 -11.20 8.16
CA THR A 536 3.99 -11.87 6.86
C THR A 536 4.17 -13.37 7.12
N THR A 537 3.41 -14.21 6.43
CA THR A 537 3.58 -15.66 6.49
C THR A 537 4.75 -16.09 5.60
N ILE A 538 5.47 -17.10 6.05
CA ILE A 538 6.61 -17.66 5.33
C ILE A 538 6.25 -19.07 4.87
N ILE A 539 6.35 -19.26 3.55
CA ILE A 539 6.10 -20.56 2.92
C ILE A 539 7.37 -21.42 2.94
N LYS A 540 8.53 -20.78 2.69
CA LYS A 540 9.85 -21.42 2.68
C LYS A 540 10.92 -20.44 3.13
N GLY A 541 12.00 -20.98 3.73
CA GLY A 541 13.20 -20.22 4.08
C GLY A 541 13.36 -19.90 5.55
N VAL A 542 12.37 -20.19 6.41
CA VAL A 542 12.48 -20.08 7.87
C VAL A 542 11.70 -21.24 8.50
N GLU A 543 12.27 -21.83 9.54
CA GLU A 543 11.66 -22.91 10.31
C GLU A 543 11.20 -22.43 11.69
N GLU A 544 10.27 -23.19 12.28
CA GLU A 544 9.85 -22.93 13.67
C GLU A 544 11.04 -23.12 14.63
N GLY A 545 11.22 -22.19 15.54
CA GLY A 545 12.31 -22.23 16.53
C GLY A 545 13.53 -21.41 16.13
N GLU A 546 13.69 -21.01 14.88
CA GLU A 546 14.77 -20.12 14.44
C GLU A 546 14.59 -18.70 15.02
N ARG A 547 15.71 -18.02 15.26
CA ARG A 547 15.74 -16.65 15.77
C ARG A 547 15.94 -15.68 14.62
N VAL A 548 14.90 -14.97 14.21
CA VAL A 548 14.94 -14.02 13.12
C VAL A 548 15.15 -12.60 13.67
N VAL A 549 15.99 -11.81 13.01
CA VAL A 549 16.18 -10.39 13.33
C VAL A 549 14.90 -9.61 13.02
N THR A 550 14.34 -8.98 14.03
CA THR A 550 13.07 -8.21 13.93
C THR A 550 13.25 -6.72 14.23
N GLY A 551 14.32 -6.37 14.97
CA GLY A 551 14.70 -4.97 15.25
C GLY A 551 15.95 -4.56 14.49
N ASN A 552 15.93 -3.34 13.91
CA ASN A 552 17.04 -2.74 13.16
C ASN A 552 17.56 -3.58 11.98
N VAL A 553 16.62 -4.19 11.26
CA VAL A 553 16.87 -5.06 10.08
C VAL A 553 17.68 -4.32 9.00
N TYR A 554 17.46 -3.01 8.84
CA TYR A 554 18.22 -2.19 7.90
C TYR A 554 19.72 -2.18 8.21
N GLN A 555 20.10 -2.09 9.49
CA GLN A 555 21.51 -2.15 9.93
C GLN A 555 22.12 -3.52 9.61
N MET A 556 21.36 -4.60 9.82
CA MET A 556 21.81 -5.95 9.46
C MET A 556 22.03 -6.10 7.96
N LYS A 557 21.11 -5.57 7.14
CA LYS A 557 21.27 -5.53 5.68
C LYS A 557 22.54 -4.76 5.28
N SER A 558 22.79 -3.60 5.89
CA SER A 558 23.98 -2.80 5.62
C SER A 558 25.27 -3.55 5.98
N ILE A 559 25.32 -4.21 7.13
CA ILE A 559 26.47 -5.02 7.54
C ILE A 559 26.70 -6.17 6.55
N TYR A 560 25.62 -6.86 6.15
CA TYR A 560 25.69 -7.97 5.20
C TYR A 560 26.22 -7.54 3.83
N LEU A 561 25.78 -6.40 3.29
CA LEU A 561 26.18 -5.93 1.97
C LEU A 561 27.59 -5.32 1.93
N ASN A 562 28.19 -5.00 3.09
CA ASN A 562 29.53 -4.40 3.21
C ASN A 562 30.60 -5.40 3.68
N GLN A 563 30.41 -6.71 3.49
CA GLN A 563 31.37 -7.77 3.85
C GLN A 563 32.50 -7.95 2.86
#